data_5cc542c8a417e459a5e6e2804cfaa148
#
_entry.id   5cc542c8a417e459a5e6e2804cfaa148
#
_cell.length_a   1.000
_cell.length_b   1.000
_cell.length_c   1.000
_cell.angle_alpha   90.00
_cell.angle_beta   90.00
_cell.angle_gamma   90.00
#
_symmetry.space_group_name_H-M   'P 1'
#
loop_
_entity.id
_entity.type
_entity.pdbx_description
1 polymer ?
#
loop_
_entity_poly.entity_id
_entity_poly.type
_entity_poly.pdbx_seq_one_letter_code
_entity_poly.pdbx_strand_id
1 'polypeptide(L)'
;MERCLAVVRRVLLAMSLASLLAACGEKSEAEVLAGAQAALTKRDFNSATVQLKDFLQRSPQAGEARLLLARALFESGDVAGAKAEFDRAIEARVSEEAAAPVGAKILLASRQFHQLIERYKSVEVADFQAAVDLKLALAAAHAAQGQLDDARAAVARALSIKPDSAEAQIANARLVAADGKYDNALQILDTLLAKTPTAAQAWLFKGDLLAHAKNDPQAAMAAYRKAIDGKPDLADGHAGVIALAFAAKDLAAVSSQIEAMKKVLPQHPLTRYFEAQLAFSKADYARARELLQPMARSLPNHVGILHLAGATEYRLGAMVQAETMLAKVVQLAPGFAAARRTLAQVYLQQRQPSKAQSVLKPILETDMADAESMSLMAQASAMLGETKTADEYFTKASRIKPDDKRIRTAQALNQIASGNAEVALTQLESMAAADQGTAVDMALISAHLRRNEIDKALKAIDAFEKKQPDSPVSANLRGRALLAKKDPAGARKAFEQAIARDPKFVAAAGALAALDLMDKQPDAARGRFEAVLKADPKNARAMVALGELAMRAGSAEQATKSFNDAVAADPADAAVRAALIDHHLRQRDPKAALVAAQAAVNAMPNQPELIEKQARTQMVAGEV
;
A
#
# COMPACT_ATOMS: atom_id res chain seq x y z
N MET A 1 -76.44 -34.07 -41.14
CA MET A 1 -75.04 -34.26 -41.40
C MET A 1 -74.15 -33.14 -40.81
N GLU A 2 -74.59 -31.86 -40.84
CA GLU A 2 -73.82 -30.71 -40.35
C GLU A 2 -73.57 -30.65 -38.84
N ARG A 3 -74.52 -31.20 -38.01
CA ARG A 3 -74.33 -31.20 -36.52
C ARG A 3 -73.27 -32.20 -36.05
N CYS A 4 -73.04 -33.32 -36.78
CA CYS A 4 -72.02 -34.26 -36.46
C CYS A 4 -70.60 -33.75 -36.82
N LEU A 5 -70.50 -32.98 -37.91
CA LEU A 5 -69.20 -32.38 -38.31
C LEU A 5 -68.71 -31.26 -37.33
N ALA A 6 -69.68 -30.51 -36.76
CA ALA A 6 -69.39 -29.47 -35.77
C ALA A 6 -68.90 -30.06 -34.44
N VAL A 7 -69.37 -31.19 -34.00
CA VAL A 7 -68.93 -31.89 -32.79
C VAL A 7 -67.54 -32.52 -32.98
N VAL A 8 -67.28 -33.15 -34.12
CA VAL A 8 -66.00 -33.72 -34.44
C VAL A 8 -64.89 -32.63 -34.55
N ARG A 9 -65.28 -31.48 -35.14
CA ARG A 9 -64.32 -30.34 -35.23
C ARG A 9 -64.04 -29.71 -33.87
N ARG A 10 -65.01 -29.66 -32.94
CA ARG A 10 -64.80 -29.21 -31.55
C ARG A 10 -63.95 -30.20 -30.71
N VAL A 11 -64.15 -31.50 -30.91
CA VAL A 11 -63.34 -32.54 -30.23
C VAL A 11 -61.94 -32.56 -30.76
N LEU A 12 -61.73 -32.41 -32.06
CA LEU A 12 -60.38 -32.29 -32.67
C LEU A 12 -59.65 -31.02 -32.25
N LEU A 13 -60.39 -29.86 -32.14
CA LEU A 13 -59.81 -28.62 -31.60
C LEU A 13 -59.49 -28.74 -30.11
N ALA A 14 -60.30 -29.43 -29.31
CA ALA A 14 -60.02 -29.66 -27.89
C ALA A 14 -58.86 -30.64 -27.67
N MET A 15 -58.72 -31.66 -28.53
CA MET A 15 -57.54 -32.55 -28.49
C MET A 15 -56.26 -31.85 -28.98
N SER A 16 -56.34 -30.97 -29.97
CA SER A 16 -55.17 -30.18 -30.40
C SER A 16 -54.78 -29.08 -29.41
N LEU A 17 -55.74 -28.51 -28.65
CA LEU A 17 -55.41 -27.59 -27.54
C LEU A 17 -54.85 -28.33 -26.32
N ALA A 18 -55.35 -29.56 -26.04
CA ALA A 18 -54.81 -30.39 -24.95
C ALA A 18 -53.39 -30.90 -25.25
N SER A 19 -53.05 -31.15 -26.52
CA SER A 19 -51.68 -31.53 -26.93
C SER A 19 -50.72 -30.34 -26.99
N LEU A 20 -51.24 -29.10 -27.16
CA LEU A 20 -50.40 -27.86 -27.06
C LEU A 20 -50.18 -27.41 -25.61
N LEU A 21 -51.05 -27.78 -24.67
CA LEU A 21 -50.85 -27.54 -23.24
C LEU A 21 -49.97 -28.60 -22.57
N ALA A 22 -49.76 -29.76 -23.18
CA ALA A 22 -48.80 -30.78 -22.71
C ALA A 22 -47.36 -30.53 -23.18
N ALA A 23 -47.09 -29.51 -24.01
CA ALA A 23 -45.77 -29.18 -24.50
C ALA A 23 -44.97 -28.17 -23.62
N CYS A 24 -45.57 -27.70 -22.51
CA CYS A 24 -44.85 -27.02 -21.43
C CYS A 24 -44.69 -27.97 -20.23
N GLY A 25 -44.14 -29.16 -20.49
CA GLY A 25 -43.76 -30.09 -19.43
C GLY A 25 -42.63 -29.46 -18.62
N GLU A 26 -42.88 -29.32 -17.31
CA GLU A 26 -41.81 -28.98 -16.37
C GLU A 26 -40.67 -29.99 -16.57
N LYS A 27 -39.43 -29.46 -16.69
CA LYS A 27 -38.25 -30.32 -16.83
C LYS A 27 -38.16 -31.23 -15.60
N SER A 28 -37.94 -32.50 -15.81
CA SER A 28 -37.68 -33.44 -14.76
C SER A 28 -36.37 -33.11 -14.04
N GLU A 29 -36.19 -33.56 -12.82
CA GLU A 29 -34.94 -33.39 -12.08
C GLU A 29 -33.73 -33.84 -12.92
N ALA A 30 -33.81 -34.99 -13.56
CA ALA A 30 -32.76 -35.54 -14.41
C ALA A 30 -32.38 -34.60 -15.58
N GLU A 31 -33.40 -33.97 -16.22
CA GLU A 31 -33.17 -33.01 -17.32
C GLU A 31 -32.52 -31.71 -16.82
N VAL A 32 -32.90 -31.23 -15.63
CA VAL A 32 -32.31 -30.05 -15.02
C VAL A 32 -30.86 -30.32 -14.62
N LEU A 33 -30.61 -31.46 -13.97
CA LEU A 33 -29.25 -31.82 -13.58
C LEU A 33 -28.35 -32.01 -14.79
N ALA A 34 -28.81 -32.69 -15.85
CA ALA A 34 -28.06 -32.85 -17.09
C ALA A 34 -27.80 -31.50 -17.77
N GLY A 35 -28.79 -30.60 -17.82
CA GLY A 35 -28.65 -29.25 -18.36
C GLY A 35 -27.64 -28.40 -17.58
N ALA A 36 -27.73 -28.43 -16.27
CA ALA A 36 -26.78 -27.72 -15.39
C ALA A 36 -25.36 -28.29 -15.51
N GLN A 37 -25.20 -29.62 -15.57
CA GLN A 37 -23.91 -30.28 -15.77
C GLN A 37 -23.29 -29.92 -17.11
N ALA A 38 -24.09 -29.84 -18.18
CA ALA A 38 -23.63 -29.39 -19.50
C ALA A 38 -23.19 -27.91 -19.49
N ALA A 39 -23.90 -27.04 -18.75
CA ALA A 39 -23.52 -25.64 -18.55
C ALA A 39 -22.19 -25.52 -17.78
N LEU A 40 -22.02 -26.29 -16.70
CA LEU A 40 -20.77 -26.36 -15.93
C LEU A 40 -19.58 -26.81 -16.80
N THR A 41 -19.78 -27.79 -17.65
CA THR A 41 -18.75 -28.27 -18.58
C THR A 41 -18.30 -27.17 -19.56
N LYS A 42 -19.24 -26.29 -19.96
CA LYS A 42 -18.97 -25.11 -20.81
C LYS A 42 -18.47 -23.90 -20.02
N ARG A 43 -18.30 -24.01 -18.70
CA ARG A 43 -17.98 -22.92 -17.77
C ARG A 43 -19.03 -21.78 -17.75
N ASP A 44 -20.26 -22.08 -18.13
CA ASP A 44 -21.40 -21.16 -18.00
C ASP A 44 -22.04 -21.34 -16.62
N PHE A 45 -21.33 -20.84 -15.60
CA PHE A 45 -21.74 -20.95 -14.20
C PHE A 45 -23.04 -20.20 -13.91
N ASN A 46 -23.28 -19.09 -14.60
CA ASN A 46 -24.49 -18.29 -14.44
C ASN A 46 -25.72 -19.08 -14.92
N SER A 47 -25.67 -19.68 -16.10
CA SER A 47 -26.77 -20.49 -16.62
C SER A 47 -27.05 -21.71 -15.72
N ALA A 48 -26.00 -22.39 -15.25
CA ALA A 48 -26.16 -23.50 -14.30
C ALA A 48 -26.85 -23.04 -13.01
N THR A 49 -26.38 -21.90 -12.44
CA THR A 49 -26.93 -21.35 -11.20
C THR A 49 -28.41 -20.98 -11.33
N VAL A 50 -28.81 -20.30 -12.43
CA VAL A 50 -30.20 -19.92 -12.69
C VAL A 50 -31.09 -21.13 -12.80
N GLN A 51 -30.72 -22.14 -13.62
CA GLN A 51 -31.50 -23.36 -13.81
C GLN A 51 -31.72 -24.12 -12.50
N LEU A 52 -30.64 -24.27 -11.70
CA LEU A 52 -30.71 -24.97 -10.44
C LEU A 52 -31.52 -24.22 -9.38
N LYS A 53 -31.36 -22.89 -9.29
CA LYS A 53 -32.18 -22.08 -8.36
C LYS A 53 -33.67 -22.12 -8.70
N ASP A 54 -34.04 -22.01 -9.98
CA ASP A 54 -35.41 -22.13 -10.40
C ASP A 54 -36.02 -23.52 -10.05
N PHE A 55 -35.29 -24.58 -10.30
CA PHE A 55 -35.71 -25.93 -9.92
C PHE A 55 -35.89 -26.09 -8.40
N LEU A 56 -34.91 -25.57 -7.61
CA LEU A 56 -34.90 -25.67 -6.15
C LEU A 56 -36.02 -24.83 -5.47
N GLN A 57 -36.61 -23.84 -6.14
CA GLN A 57 -37.81 -23.17 -5.65
C GLN A 57 -39.00 -24.12 -5.55
N ARG A 58 -39.08 -25.06 -6.47
CA ARG A 58 -40.19 -26.06 -6.55
C ARG A 58 -39.83 -27.35 -5.79
N SER A 59 -38.55 -27.71 -5.76
CA SER A 59 -38.04 -28.93 -5.13
C SER A 59 -36.95 -28.63 -4.11
N PRO A 60 -37.27 -27.99 -2.97
CA PRO A 60 -36.27 -27.52 -2.01
C PRO A 60 -35.41 -28.61 -1.37
N GLN A 61 -35.84 -29.87 -1.41
CA GLN A 61 -35.16 -31.01 -0.80
C GLN A 61 -34.33 -31.85 -1.81
N ALA A 62 -34.22 -31.38 -3.08
CA ALA A 62 -33.41 -32.08 -4.08
C ALA A 62 -31.91 -31.95 -3.79
N GLY A 63 -31.37 -32.87 -3.06
CA GLY A 63 -29.98 -32.84 -2.57
C GLY A 63 -28.93 -32.77 -3.67
N GLU A 64 -29.10 -33.55 -4.75
CA GLU A 64 -28.19 -33.55 -5.90
C GLU A 64 -28.18 -32.19 -6.63
N ALA A 65 -29.36 -31.56 -6.79
CA ALA A 65 -29.47 -30.23 -7.37
C ALA A 65 -28.78 -29.17 -6.50
N ARG A 66 -28.89 -29.27 -5.17
CA ARG A 66 -28.15 -28.40 -4.23
C ARG A 66 -26.64 -28.61 -4.32
N LEU A 67 -26.19 -29.86 -4.40
CA LEU A 67 -24.76 -30.17 -4.54
C LEU A 67 -24.21 -29.60 -5.86
N LEU A 68 -24.96 -29.73 -6.94
CA LEU A 68 -24.56 -29.17 -8.23
C LEU A 68 -24.58 -27.63 -8.23
N LEU A 69 -25.54 -27.01 -7.51
CA LEU A 69 -25.57 -25.56 -7.29
C LEU A 69 -24.36 -25.10 -6.45
N ALA A 70 -24.03 -25.83 -5.40
CA ALA A 70 -22.83 -25.57 -4.60
C ALA A 70 -21.58 -25.59 -5.47
N ARG A 71 -21.48 -26.55 -6.40
CA ARG A 71 -20.39 -26.60 -7.37
C ARG A 71 -20.38 -25.39 -8.32
N ALA A 72 -21.54 -25.02 -8.87
CA ALA A 72 -21.66 -23.86 -9.76
C ALA A 72 -21.22 -22.55 -9.07
N LEU A 73 -21.67 -22.33 -7.85
CA LEU A 73 -21.31 -21.16 -7.03
C LEU A 73 -19.82 -21.18 -6.69
N PHE A 74 -19.26 -22.32 -6.33
CA PHE A 74 -17.82 -22.45 -6.05
C PHE A 74 -16.96 -22.11 -7.26
N GLU A 75 -17.29 -22.67 -8.42
CA GLU A 75 -16.55 -22.42 -9.67
C GLU A 75 -16.71 -20.96 -10.17
N SER A 76 -17.81 -20.28 -9.81
CA SER A 76 -18.00 -18.84 -10.07
C SER A 76 -17.31 -17.92 -9.05
N GLY A 77 -16.71 -18.48 -7.98
CA GLY A 77 -16.01 -17.74 -6.92
C GLY A 77 -16.86 -17.34 -5.72
N ASP A 78 -18.16 -17.67 -5.68
CA ASP A 78 -19.02 -17.47 -4.52
C ASP A 78 -18.84 -18.60 -3.51
N VAL A 79 -17.75 -18.58 -2.76
CA VAL A 79 -17.43 -19.62 -1.76
C VAL A 79 -18.46 -19.64 -0.62
N ALA A 80 -18.99 -18.49 -0.22
CA ALA A 80 -19.97 -18.41 0.86
C ALA A 80 -21.32 -19.02 0.45
N GLY A 81 -21.81 -18.66 -0.73
CA GLY A 81 -23.01 -19.26 -1.31
C GLY A 81 -22.85 -20.75 -1.57
N ALA A 82 -21.68 -21.17 -2.07
CA ALA A 82 -21.36 -22.58 -2.28
C ALA A 82 -21.41 -23.37 -0.97
N LYS A 83 -20.85 -22.82 0.12
CA LYS A 83 -20.88 -23.48 1.44
C LYS A 83 -22.30 -23.64 1.96
N ALA A 84 -23.13 -22.59 1.83
CA ALA A 84 -24.51 -22.66 2.26
C ALA A 84 -25.32 -23.71 1.52
N GLU A 85 -25.18 -23.81 0.19
CA GLU A 85 -25.89 -24.84 -0.59
C GLU A 85 -25.30 -26.24 -0.38
N PHE A 86 -24.00 -26.34 -0.14
CA PHE A 86 -23.36 -27.60 0.28
C PHE A 86 -23.93 -28.12 1.60
N ASP A 87 -24.07 -27.28 2.63
CA ASP A 87 -24.65 -27.66 3.92
C ASP A 87 -26.08 -28.15 3.77
N ARG A 88 -26.89 -27.46 2.95
CA ARG A 88 -28.25 -27.89 2.64
C ARG A 88 -28.32 -29.21 1.86
N ALA A 89 -27.34 -29.46 0.98
CA ALA A 89 -27.23 -30.74 0.29
C ALA A 89 -26.97 -31.89 1.27
N ILE A 90 -26.15 -31.64 2.28
CA ILE A 90 -25.88 -32.62 3.34
C ILE A 90 -27.11 -32.83 4.23
N GLU A 91 -27.84 -31.77 4.60
CA GLU A 91 -29.13 -31.88 5.30
C GLU A 91 -30.16 -32.70 4.51
N ALA A 92 -30.14 -32.59 3.18
CA ALA A 92 -30.94 -33.38 2.26
C ALA A 92 -30.42 -34.82 2.07
N ARG A 93 -29.42 -35.25 2.87
CA ARG A 93 -28.87 -36.62 2.93
C ARG A 93 -28.22 -37.12 1.63
N VAL A 94 -27.55 -36.23 0.90
CA VAL A 94 -26.66 -36.67 -0.19
C VAL A 94 -25.58 -37.56 0.39
N SER A 95 -25.20 -38.64 -0.33
CA SER A 95 -24.15 -39.56 0.15
C SER A 95 -22.79 -38.85 0.28
N GLU A 96 -22.01 -39.26 1.28
CA GLU A 96 -20.67 -38.69 1.50
C GLU A 96 -19.76 -38.90 0.30
N GLU A 97 -19.88 -40.02 -0.40
CA GLU A 97 -19.11 -40.31 -1.60
C GLU A 97 -19.43 -39.30 -2.73
N ALA A 98 -20.70 -39.00 -2.97
CA ALA A 98 -21.12 -38.02 -3.98
C ALA A 98 -20.75 -36.59 -3.58
N ALA A 99 -20.84 -36.27 -2.29
CA ALA A 99 -20.56 -34.94 -1.76
C ALA A 99 -19.05 -34.61 -1.68
N ALA A 100 -18.19 -35.64 -1.50
CA ALA A 100 -16.76 -35.44 -1.21
C ALA A 100 -16.00 -34.63 -2.26
N PRO A 101 -16.16 -34.82 -3.59
CA PRO A 101 -15.38 -34.08 -4.59
C PRO A 101 -15.64 -32.58 -4.58
N VAL A 102 -16.85 -32.18 -4.27
CA VAL A 102 -17.25 -30.77 -4.19
C VAL A 102 -17.04 -30.23 -2.78
N GLY A 103 -17.49 -30.99 -1.77
CA GLY A 103 -17.42 -30.59 -0.37
C GLY A 103 -15.99 -30.38 0.13
N ALA A 104 -15.06 -31.22 -0.28
CA ALA A 104 -13.66 -31.10 0.09
C ALA A 104 -13.06 -29.76 -0.41
N LYS A 105 -13.35 -29.36 -1.64
CA LYS A 105 -12.89 -28.09 -2.22
C LYS A 105 -13.51 -26.88 -1.49
N ILE A 106 -14.82 -26.94 -1.22
CA ILE A 106 -15.55 -25.88 -0.51
C ILE A 106 -15.04 -25.73 0.92
N LEU A 107 -14.90 -26.82 1.66
CA LEU A 107 -14.43 -26.81 3.06
C LEU A 107 -12.98 -26.32 3.16
N LEU A 108 -12.13 -26.74 2.22
CA LEU A 108 -10.75 -26.25 2.13
C LEU A 108 -10.69 -24.74 1.87
N ALA A 109 -11.44 -24.24 0.89
CA ALA A 109 -11.50 -22.82 0.56
C ALA A 109 -12.11 -21.97 1.68
N SER A 110 -13.10 -22.52 2.41
CA SER A 110 -13.71 -21.91 3.59
C SER A 110 -12.85 -22.03 4.86
N ARG A 111 -11.65 -22.62 4.76
CA ARG A 111 -10.71 -22.88 5.89
C ARG A 111 -11.32 -23.72 7.02
N GLN A 112 -12.30 -24.55 6.72
CA GLN A 112 -12.93 -25.46 7.68
C GLN A 112 -12.19 -26.81 7.72
N PHE A 113 -10.89 -26.75 8.02
CA PHE A 113 -9.97 -27.88 7.94
C PHE A 113 -10.40 -29.05 8.82
N HIS A 114 -10.78 -28.78 10.07
CA HIS A 114 -11.25 -29.83 10.99
C HIS A 114 -12.47 -30.57 10.43
N GLN A 115 -13.47 -29.82 9.92
CA GLN A 115 -14.68 -30.42 9.36
C GLN A 115 -14.36 -31.26 8.12
N LEU A 116 -13.43 -30.79 7.26
CA LEU A 116 -12.99 -31.53 6.08
C LEU A 116 -12.36 -32.88 6.48
N ILE A 117 -11.44 -32.88 7.45
CA ILE A 117 -10.75 -34.08 7.93
C ILE A 117 -11.76 -35.02 8.54
N GLU A 118 -12.53 -34.61 9.54
CA GLU A 118 -13.45 -35.50 10.24
C GLU A 118 -14.48 -36.13 9.31
N ARG A 119 -14.96 -35.38 8.33
CA ARG A 119 -15.98 -35.82 7.41
C ARG A 119 -15.45 -36.84 6.39
N TYR A 120 -14.26 -36.61 5.84
CA TYR A 120 -13.78 -37.30 4.66
C TYR A 120 -12.55 -38.20 4.86
N LYS A 121 -12.00 -38.30 6.08
CA LYS A 121 -10.82 -39.14 6.36
C LYS A 121 -10.97 -40.59 5.94
N SER A 122 -12.18 -41.15 6.03
CA SER A 122 -12.49 -42.55 5.73
C SER A 122 -13.32 -42.73 4.45
N VAL A 123 -13.59 -41.63 3.72
CA VAL A 123 -14.39 -41.69 2.50
C VAL A 123 -13.50 -42.13 1.33
N GLU A 124 -13.95 -43.10 0.59
CA GLU A 124 -13.35 -43.51 -0.67
C GLU A 124 -14.28 -43.07 -1.81
N VAL A 125 -13.70 -42.67 -2.92
CA VAL A 125 -14.40 -42.16 -4.11
C VAL A 125 -14.01 -43.03 -5.28
N ALA A 126 -14.99 -43.52 -6.05
CA ALA A 126 -14.76 -44.44 -7.15
C ALA A 126 -14.01 -43.82 -8.33
N ASP A 127 -14.25 -42.53 -8.61
CA ASP A 127 -13.52 -41.81 -9.66
C ASP A 127 -12.07 -41.55 -9.24
N PHE A 128 -11.11 -42.04 -10.03
CA PHE A 128 -9.69 -41.93 -9.72
C PHE A 128 -9.19 -40.49 -9.54
N GLN A 129 -9.67 -39.56 -10.39
CA GLN A 129 -9.22 -38.18 -10.28
C GLN A 129 -9.83 -37.49 -9.05
N ALA A 130 -11.12 -37.74 -8.79
CA ALA A 130 -11.78 -37.21 -7.60
C ALA A 130 -11.19 -37.79 -6.31
N ALA A 131 -10.76 -39.06 -6.33
CA ALA A 131 -10.04 -39.69 -5.21
C ALA A 131 -8.69 -39.00 -4.94
N VAL A 132 -7.90 -38.72 -5.99
CA VAL A 132 -6.64 -37.96 -5.86
C VAL A 132 -6.92 -36.57 -5.31
N ASP A 133 -7.89 -35.84 -5.87
CA ASP A 133 -8.28 -34.50 -5.42
C ASP A 133 -8.69 -34.47 -3.94
N LEU A 134 -9.46 -35.50 -3.50
CA LEU A 134 -9.88 -35.64 -2.10
C LEU A 134 -8.67 -35.88 -1.18
N LYS A 135 -7.75 -36.78 -1.52
CA LYS A 135 -6.56 -37.04 -0.70
C LYS A 135 -5.65 -35.81 -0.65
N LEU A 136 -5.55 -35.01 -1.73
CA LEU A 136 -4.80 -33.75 -1.74
C LEU A 136 -5.48 -32.67 -0.90
N ALA A 137 -6.81 -32.59 -0.92
CA ALA A 137 -7.54 -31.68 -0.05
C ALA A 137 -7.35 -32.02 1.44
N LEU A 138 -7.40 -33.29 1.79
CA LEU A 138 -7.09 -33.77 3.15
C LEU A 138 -5.64 -33.46 3.53
N ALA A 139 -4.68 -33.68 2.63
CA ALA A 139 -3.28 -33.33 2.87
C ALA A 139 -3.09 -31.84 3.17
N ALA A 140 -3.75 -30.98 2.39
CA ALA A 140 -3.71 -29.54 2.60
C ALA A 140 -4.34 -29.14 3.93
N ALA A 141 -5.47 -29.76 4.33
CA ALA A 141 -6.12 -29.52 5.60
C ALA A 141 -5.26 -29.97 6.79
N HIS A 142 -4.66 -31.17 6.73
CA HIS A 142 -3.72 -31.63 7.75
C HIS A 142 -2.49 -30.73 7.88
N ALA A 143 -1.90 -30.33 6.75
CA ALA A 143 -0.76 -29.42 6.74
C ALA A 143 -1.12 -28.04 7.36
N ALA A 144 -2.31 -27.52 7.07
CA ALA A 144 -2.79 -26.25 7.64
C ALA A 144 -3.01 -26.32 9.17
N GLN A 145 -3.22 -27.53 9.72
CA GLN A 145 -3.32 -27.79 11.15
C GLN A 145 -1.98 -28.20 11.79
N GLY A 146 -0.89 -28.19 11.03
CA GLY A 146 0.43 -28.61 11.52
C GLY A 146 0.61 -30.14 11.64
N GLN A 147 -0.35 -30.94 11.18
CA GLN A 147 -0.35 -32.42 11.19
C GLN A 147 0.43 -32.94 9.97
N LEU A 148 1.75 -32.71 9.95
CA LEU A 148 2.57 -32.96 8.76
C LEU A 148 2.67 -34.44 8.40
N ASP A 149 2.63 -35.35 9.37
CA ASP A 149 2.69 -36.81 9.11
C ASP A 149 1.42 -37.31 8.43
N ASP A 150 0.25 -36.84 8.87
CA ASP A 150 -1.02 -37.19 8.23
C ASP A 150 -1.10 -36.56 6.82
N ALA A 151 -0.57 -35.36 6.64
CA ALA A 151 -0.47 -34.73 5.32
C ALA A 151 0.40 -35.59 4.36
N ARG A 152 1.55 -36.09 4.84
CA ARG A 152 2.42 -37.01 4.05
C ARG A 152 1.71 -38.29 3.69
N ALA A 153 1.00 -38.90 4.66
CA ALA A 153 0.23 -40.13 4.42
C ALA A 153 -0.86 -39.91 3.35
N ALA A 154 -1.55 -38.77 3.40
CA ALA A 154 -2.57 -38.43 2.41
C ALA A 154 -1.97 -38.20 1.01
N VAL A 155 -0.82 -37.49 0.90
CA VAL A 155 -0.11 -37.33 -0.38
C VAL A 155 0.41 -38.64 -0.92
N ALA A 156 0.95 -39.51 -0.06
CA ALA A 156 1.41 -40.84 -0.47
C ALA A 156 0.26 -41.70 -1.04
N ARG A 157 -0.94 -41.63 -0.43
CA ARG A 157 -2.14 -42.25 -0.98
C ARG A 157 -2.55 -41.66 -2.33
N ALA A 158 -2.51 -40.35 -2.50
CA ALA A 158 -2.78 -39.73 -3.80
C ALA A 158 -1.81 -40.23 -4.88
N LEU A 159 -0.51 -40.31 -4.56
CA LEU A 159 0.52 -40.86 -5.47
C LEU A 159 0.37 -42.35 -5.73
N SER A 160 -0.15 -43.15 -4.78
CA SER A 160 -0.43 -44.59 -5.03
C SER A 160 -1.59 -44.78 -6.00
N ILE A 161 -2.59 -43.89 -6.01
CA ILE A 161 -3.70 -43.90 -6.96
C ILE A 161 -3.23 -43.45 -8.35
N LYS A 162 -2.46 -42.34 -8.41
CA LYS A 162 -1.97 -41.75 -9.66
C LYS A 162 -0.52 -41.27 -9.49
N PRO A 163 0.48 -42.11 -9.76
CA PRO A 163 1.90 -41.78 -9.55
C PRO A 163 2.42 -40.62 -10.38
N ASP A 164 1.80 -40.36 -11.53
CA ASP A 164 2.13 -39.28 -12.45
C ASP A 164 1.31 -37.98 -12.24
N SER A 165 0.49 -37.92 -11.18
CA SER A 165 -0.24 -36.70 -10.85
C SER A 165 0.73 -35.57 -10.52
N ALA A 166 0.72 -34.53 -11.37
CA ALA A 166 1.54 -33.34 -11.16
C ALA A 166 1.20 -32.65 -9.83
N GLU A 167 -0.09 -32.56 -9.50
CA GLU A 167 -0.58 -31.94 -8.28
C GLU A 167 -0.08 -32.66 -7.02
N ALA A 168 -0.10 -34.01 -7.06
CA ALA A 168 0.38 -34.84 -5.95
C ALA A 168 1.91 -34.75 -5.79
N GLN A 169 2.66 -34.69 -6.89
CA GLN A 169 4.11 -34.52 -6.86
C GLN A 169 4.49 -33.09 -6.34
N ILE A 170 3.75 -32.05 -6.74
CA ILE A 170 3.94 -30.69 -6.20
C ILE A 170 3.62 -30.67 -4.70
N ALA A 171 2.54 -31.30 -4.26
CA ALA A 171 2.18 -31.41 -2.85
C ALA A 171 3.27 -32.14 -2.05
N ASN A 172 3.82 -33.23 -2.58
CA ASN A 172 4.96 -33.93 -1.99
C ASN A 172 6.18 -33.03 -1.88
N ALA A 173 6.55 -32.33 -2.95
CA ALA A 173 7.66 -31.37 -2.93
C ALA A 173 7.47 -30.26 -1.88
N ARG A 174 6.23 -29.76 -1.69
CA ARG A 174 5.91 -28.78 -0.64
C ARG A 174 6.14 -29.31 0.77
N LEU A 175 5.72 -30.54 1.05
CA LEU A 175 5.93 -31.19 2.34
C LEU A 175 7.41 -31.45 2.61
N VAL A 176 8.17 -31.90 1.59
CA VAL A 176 9.62 -32.07 1.67
C VAL A 176 10.34 -30.76 1.92
N ALA A 177 9.88 -29.68 1.29
CA ALA A 177 10.42 -28.33 1.52
C ALA A 177 10.09 -27.80 2.93
N ALA A 178 8.91 -28.13 3.48
CA ALA A 178 8.53 -27.78 4.85
C ALA A 178 9.46 -28.42 5.91
N ASP A 179 10.09 -29.56 5.58
CA ASP A 179 11.15 -30.16 6.41
C ASP A 179 12.53 -29.50 6.26
N GLY A 180 12.63 -28.41 5.48
CA GLY A 180 13.91 -27.77 5.14
C GLY A 180 14.75 -28.51 4.08
N LYS A 181 14.23 -29.60 3.49
CA LYS A 181 14.92 -30.41 2.48
C LYS A 181 14.73 -29.82 1.08
N TYR A 182 15.20 -28.60 0.87
CA TYR A 182 14.93 -27.81 -0.34
C TYR A 182 15.51 -28.47 -1.61
N ASP A 183 16.70 -29.09 -1.54
CA ASP A 183 17.32 -29.78 -2.69
C ASP A 183 16.50 -30.97 -3.14
N ASN A 184 15.99 -31.77 -2.20
CA ASN A 184 15.11 -32.89 -2.52
C ASN A 184 13.78 -32.43 -3.14
N ALA A 185 13.22 -31.33 -2.62
CA ALA A 185 12.02 -30.73 -3.20
C ALA A 185 12.27 -30.23 -4.64
N LEU A 186 13.40 -29.58 -4.91
CA LEU A 186 13.81 -29.18 -6.25
C LEU A 186 13.99 -30.40 -7.18
N GLN A 187 14.59 -31.47 -6.71
CA GLN A 187 14.77 -32.72 -7.50
C GLN A 187 13.42 -33.35 -7.89
N ILE A 188 12.43 -33.35 -6.98
CA ILE A 188 11.07 -33.82 -7.30
C ILE A 188 10.45 -32.97 -8.39
N LEU A 189 10.56 -31.63 -8.27
CA LEU A 189 10.04 -30.68 -9.27
C LEU A 189 10.75 -30.83 -10.62
N ASP A 190 12.07 -31.00 -10.63
CA ASP A 190 12.84 -31.22 -11.86
C ASP A 190 12.45 -32.51 -12.57
N THR A 191 12.24 -33.58 -11.83
CA THR A 191 11.75 -34.85 -12.36
C THR A 191 10.36 -34.71 -12.97
N LEU A 192 9.46 -33.98 -12.30
CA LEU A 192 8.13 -33.67 -12.82
C LEU A 192 8.21 -32.83 -14.10
N LEU A 193 9.00 -31.75 -14.07
CA LEU A 193 9.12 -30.80 -15.18
C LEU A 193 9.82 -31.38 -16.41
N ALA A 194 10.68 -32.38 -16.23
CA ALA A 194 11.24 -33.17 -17.35
C ALA A 194 10.17 -33.94 -18.11
N LYS A 195 9.13 -34.42 -17.40
CA LYS A 195 8.00 -35.17 -18.00
C LYS A 195 6.88 -34.23 -18.45
N THR A 196 6.65 -33.13 -17.74
CA THR A 196 5.55 -32.21 -17.97
C THR A 196 6.10 -30.76 -17.95
N PRO A 197 6.79 -30.32 -19.03
CA PRO A 197 7.43 -28.99 -19.09
C PRO A 197 6.46 -27.81 -18.97
N THR A 198 5.16 -28.04 -19.22
CA THR A 198 4.09 -27.03 -19.14
C THR A 198 3.42 -26.94 -17.76
N ALA A 199 3.89 -27.68 -16.76
CA ALA A 199 3.31 -27.67 -15.42
C ALA A 199 3.60 -26.32 -14.71
N ALA A 200 2.78 -25.30 -14.98
CA ALA A 200 2.96 -23.95 -14.50
C ALA A 200 3.10 -23.84 -12.97
N GLN A 201 2.32 -24.62 -12.21
CA GLN A 201 2.38 -24.63 -10.75
C GLN A 201 3.69 -25.23 -10.22
N ALA A 202 4.27 -26.20 -10.92
CA ALA A 202 5.58 -26.77 -10.57
C ALA A 202 6.70 -25.74 -10.80
N TRP A 203 6.65 -25.01 -11.93
CA TRP A 203 7.57 -23.92 -12.20
C TRP A 203 7.44 -22.77 -11.20
N LEU A 204 6.20 -22.42 -10.82
CA LEU A 204 5.94 -21.41 -9.81
C LEU A 204 6.60 -21.80 -8.49
N PHE A 205 6.31 -23.00 -7.98
CA PHE A 205 6.88 -23.45 -6.71
C PHE A 205 8.41 -23.61 -6.77
N LYS A 206 8.95 -24.03 -7.91
CA LYS A 206 10.41 -24.04 -8.12
C LYS A 206 10.98 -22.62 -8.02
N GLY A 207 10.31 -21.64 -8.60
CA GLY A 207 10.68 -20.22 -8.47
C GLY A 207 10.69 -19.75 -7.03
N ASP A 208 9.65 -20.09 -6.24
CA ASP A 208 9.57 -19.75 -4.82
C ASP A 208 10.73 -20.33 -4.01
N LEU A 209 11.08 -21.61 -4.23
CA LEU A 209 12.20 -22.26 -3.56
C LEU A 209 13.55 -21.62 -3.92
N LEU A 210 13.75 -21.29 -5.19
CA LEU A 210 14.97 -20.64 -5.67
C LEU A 210 15.11 -19.23 -5.10
N ALA A 211 14.00 -18.47 -5.07
CA ALA A 211 14.01 -17.11 -4.56
C ALA A 211 14.25 -17.05 -3.04
N HIS A 212 13.52 -17.85 -2.27
CA HIS A 212 13.43 -17.69 -0.83
C HIS A 212 14.34 -18.64 -0.03
N ALA A 213 14.55 -19.86 -0.51
CA ALA A 213 15.34 -20.85 0.19
C ALA A 213 16.78 -20.94 -0.31
N LYS A 214 16.99 -20.75 -1.62
CA LYS A 214 18.33 -20.80 -2.23
C LYS A 214 18.96 -19.43 -2.46
N ASN A 215 18.16 -18.38 -2.33
CA ASN A 215 18.58 -17.00 -2.61
C ASN A 215 19.22 -16.83 -4.00
N ASP A 216 18.66 -17.51 -5.00
CA ASP A 216 19.06 -17.43 -6.41
C ASP A 216 17.97 -16.70 -7.22
N PRO A 217 18.02 -15.36 -7.27
CA PRO A 217 17.01 -14.58 -7.97
C PRO A 217 17.02 -14.75 -9.49
N GLN A 218 18.17 -15.14 -10.09
CA GLN A 218 18.27 -15.35 -11.53
C GLN A 218 17.55 -16.64 -11.94
N ALA A 219 17.82 -17.73 -11.27
CA ALA A 219 17.15 -19.00 -11.52
C ALA A 219 15.65 -18.91 -11.17
N ALA A 220 15.29 -18.19 -10.09
CA ALA A 220 13.90 -17.94 -9.72
C ALA A 220 13.15 -17.16 -10.81
N MET A 221 13.75 -16.10 -11.36
CA MET A 221 13.20 -15.31 -12.46
C MET A 221 12.89 -16.18 -13.69
N ALA A 222 13.84 -17.06 -14.04
CA ALA A 222 13.66 -18.00 -15.16
C ALA A 222 12.49 -18.97 -14.91
N ALA A 223 12.38 -19.50 -13.67
CA ALA A 223 11.30 -20.39 -13.28
C ALA A 223 9.92 -19.71 -13.31
N TYR A 224 9.80 -18.48 -12.77
CA TYR A 224 8.54 -17.73 -12.85
C TYR A 224 8.12 -17.42 -14.27
N ARG A 225 9.06 -17.07 -15.17
CA ARG A 225 8.76 -16.88 -16.60
C ARG A 225 8.23 -18.16 -17.25
N LYS A 226 8.83 -19.30 -16.95
CA LYS A 226 8.33 -20.60 -17.40
C LYS A 226 6.93 -20.94 -16.87
N ALA A 227 6.63 -20.53 -15.63
CA ALA A 227 5.29 -20.66 -15.08
C ALA A 227 4.27 -19.83 -15.87
N ILE A 228 4.61 -18.59 -16.22
CA ILE A 228 3.77 -17.69 -17.05
C ILE A 228 3.64 -18.23 -18.48
N ASP A 229 4.71 -18.75 -19.09
CA ASP A 229 4.67 -19.36 -20.42
C ASP A 229 3.67 -20.54 -20.45
N GLY A 230 3.65 -21.36 -19.39
CA GLY A 230 2.72 -22.48 -19.26
C GLY A 230 1.27 -22.06 -18.93
N LYS A 231 1.11 -20.96 -18.21
CA LYS A 231 -0.19 -20.40 -17.84
C LYS A 231 -0.13 -18.86 -17.77
N PRO A 232 -0.47 -18.17 -18.87
CA PRO A 232 -0.32 -16.70 -18.97
C PRO A 232 -1.16 -15.91 -17.95
N ASP A 233 -2.27 -16.46 -17.47
CA ASP A 233 -3.14 -15.84 -16.45
C ASP A 233 -2.75 -16.24 -15.01
N LEU A 234 -1.54 -16.78 -14.80
CA LEU A 234 -1.05 -17.13 -13.47
C LEU A 234 -0.57 -15.88 -12.72
N ALA A 235 -1.46 -15.29 -11.94
CA ALA A 235 -1.18 -14.04 -11.21
C ALA A 235 0.07 -14.11 -10.31
N ASP A 236 0.28 -15.25 -9.62
CA ASP A 236 1.43 -15.44 -8.72
C ASP A 236 2.75 -15.53 -9.50
N GLY A 237 2.75 -16.05 -10.71
CA GLY A 237 3.94 -16.05 -11.58
C GLY A 237 4.35 -14.63 -11.94
N HIS A 238 3.39 -13.78 -12.35
CA HIS A 238 3.64 -12.37 -12.58
C HIS A 238 4.11 -11.66 -11.31
N ALA A 239 3.51 -11.96 -10.17
CA ALA A 239 3.90 -11.40 -8.88
C ALA A 239 5.36 -11.73 -8.51
N GLY A 240 5.80 -12.98 -8.75
CA GLY A 240 7.17 -13.40 -8.53
C GLY A 240 8.17 -12.62 -9.39
N VAL A 241 7.90 -12.46 -10.69
CA VAL A 241 8.74 -11.66 -11.59
C VAL A 241 8.79 -10.19 -11.13
N ILE A 242 7.64 -9.59 -10.80
CA ILE A 242 7.54 -8.19 -10.36
C ILE A 242 8.31 -8.00 -9.04
N ALA A 243 8.16 -8.92 -8.08
CA ALA A 243 8.85 -8.83 -6.79
C ALA A 243 10.38 -8.85 -6.96
N LEU A 244 10.91 -9.75 -7.80
CA LEU A 244 12.34 -9.82 -8.08
C LEU A 244 12.84 -8.57 -8.82
N ALA A 245 12.07 -8.04 -9.76
CA ALA A 245 12.42 -6.80 -10.46
C ALA A 245 12.43 -5.59 -9.51
N PHE A 246 11.48 -5.48 -8.55
CA PHE A 246 11.53 -4.48 -7.49
C PHE A 246 12.76 -4.63 -6.58
N ALA A 247 13.10 -5.86 -6.20
CA ALA A 247 14.29 -6.13 -5.40
C ALA A 247 15.59 -5.72 -6.11
N ALA A 248 15.63 -5.92 -7.43
CA ALA A 248 16.73 -5.46 -8.29
C ALA A 248 16.69 -3.95 -8.59
N LYS A 249 15.66 -3.22 -8.15
CA LYS A 249 15.40 -1.80 -8.45
C LYS A 249 15.24 -1.52 -9.95
N ASP A 250 14.90 -2.52 -10.75
CA ASP A 250 14.65 -2.40 -12.19
C ASP A 250 13.20 -2.02 -12.45
N LEU A 251 12.90 -0.71 -12.33
CA LEU A 251 11.55 -0.19 -12.56
C LEU A 251 11.09 -0.31 -14.02
N ALA A 252 12.00 -0.49 -14.97
CA ALA A 252 11.64 -0.73 -16.37
C ALA A 252 11.09 -2.16 -16.54
N ALA A 253 11.78 -3.16 -15.97
CA ALA A 253 11.29 -4.53 -15.93
C ALA A 253 9.96 -4.66 -15.17
N VAL A 254 9.81 -3.98 -14.02
CA VAL A 254 8.54 -3.90 -13.28
C VAL A 254 7.42 -3.38 -14.19
N SER A 255 7.64 -2.23 -14.85
CA SER A 255 6.64 -1.61 -15.74
C SER A 255 6.23 -2.55 -16.87
N SER A 256 7.21 -3.17 -17.54
CA SER A 256 6.98 -4.12 -18.63
C SER A 256 6.15 -5.32 -18.17
N GLN A 257 6.47 -5.88 -17.01
CA GLN A 257 5.75 -7.05 -16.48
C GLN A 257 4.32 -6.71 -16.03
N ILE A 258 4.09 -5.53 -15.47
CA ILE A 258 2.74 -5.05 -15.13
C ILE A 258 1.91 -4.90 -16.41
N GLU A 259 2.45 -4.33 -17.49
CA GLU A 259 1.75 -4.21 -18.77
C GLU A 259 1.44 -5.59 -19.39
N ALA A 260 2.34 -6.57 -19.24
CA ALA A 260 2.07 -7.95 -19.64
C ALA A 260 0.92 -8.56 -18.81
N MET A 261 0.93 -8.36 -17.49
CA MET A 261 -0.12 -8.83 -16.59
C MET A 261 -1.49 -8.17 -16.91
N LYS A 262 -1.52 -6.88 -17.24
CA LYS A 262 -2.75 -6.16 -17.62
C LYS A 262 -3.44 -6.75 -18.85
N LYS A 263 -2.69 -7.25 -19.82
CA LYS A 263 -3.25 -7.86 -21.03
C LYS A 263 -4.06 -9.12 -20.74
N VAL A 264 -3.65 -9.90 -19.73
CA VAL A 264 -4.27 -11.19 -19.40
C VAL A 264 -5.14 -11.14 -18.14
N LEU A 265 -4.87 -10.20 -17.23
CA LEU A 265 -5.53 -10.04 -15.93
C LEU A 265 -5.91 -8.56 -15.66
N PRO A 266 -6.65 -7.87 -16.56
CA PRO A 266 -6.87 -6.42 -16.47
C PRO A 266 -7.65 -6.00 -15.20
N GLN A 267 -8.52 -6.86 -14.68
CA GLN A 267 -9.36 -6.56 -13.51
C GLN A 267 -8.87 -7.23 -12.23
N HIS A 268 -7.75 -7.96 -12.29
CA HIS A 268 -7.25 -8.68 -11.12
C HIS A 268 -6.73 -7.69 -10.05
N PRO A 269 -7.06 -7.87 -8.77
CA PRO A 269 -6.63 -6.94 -7.71
C PRO A 269 -5.10 -6.75 -7.63
N LEU A 270 -4.32 -7.81 -7.86
CA LEU A 270 -2.85 -7.72 -7.86
C LEU A 270 -2.32 -6.80 -8.97
N THR A 271 -2.97 -6.76 -10.14
CA THR A 271 -2.57 -5.85 -11.23
C THR A 271 -2.63 -4.41 -10.75
N ARG A 272 -3.73 -3.99 -10.14
CA ARG A 272 -3.90 -2.64 -9.57
C ARG A 272 -2.94 -2.37 -8.42
N TYR A 273 -2.70 -3.37 -7.59
CA TYR A 273 -1.75 -3.25 -6.48
C TYR A 273 -0.33 -2.97 -6.97
N PHE A 274 0.13 -3.70 -7.98
CA PHE A 274 1.47 -3.48 -8.57
C PHE A 274 1.57 -2.17 -9.34
N GLU A 275 0.52 -1.72 -10.01
CA GLU A 275 0.46 -0.37 -10.60
C GLU A 275 0.64 0.71 -9.51
N ALA A 276 -0.03 0.56 -8.37
CA ALA A 276 0.10 1.48 -7.25
C ALA A 276 1.51 1.45 -6.64
N GLN A 277 2.10 0.26 -6.49
CA GLN A 277 3.46 0.09 -5.99
C GLN A 277 4.50 0.70 -6.94
N LEU A 278 4.31 0.56 -8.24
CA LEU A 278 5.16 1.21 -9.26
C LEU A 278 5.03 2.74 -9.21
N ALA A 279 3.81 3.27 -9.13
CA ALA A 279 3.56 4.70 -8.97
C ALA A 279 4.25 5.24 -7.70
N PHE A 280 4.10 4.55 -6.57
CA PHE A 280 4.79 4.89 -5.33
C PHE A 280 6.32 4.91 -5.50
N SER A 281 6.88 3.90 -6.15
CA SER A 281 8.33 3.78 -6.39
C SER A 281 8.87 4.86 -7.34
N LYS A 282 8.02 5.38 -8.23
CA LYS A 282 8.32 6.52 -9.11
C LYS A 282 8.06 7.88 -8.44
N ALA A 283 7.72 7.89 -7.15
CA ALA A 283 7.31 9.06 -6.38
C ALA A 283 6.03 9.75 -6.89
N ASP A 284 5.24 9.10 -7.75
CA ASP A 284 3.90 9.54 -8.15
C ASP A 284 2.87 9.10 -7.09
N TYR A 285 2.93 9.78 -5.94
CA TYR A 285 2.10 9.44 -4.79
C TYR A 285 0.63 9.78 -5.02
N ALA A 286 0.32 10.75 -5.86
CA ALA A 286 -1.05 11.09 -6.23
C ALA A 286 -1.71 9.93 -6.98
N ARG A 287 -1.02 9.36 -7.97
CA ARG A 287 -1.49 8.19 -8.70
C ARG A 287 -1.57 6.95 -7.82
N ALA A 288 -0.58 6.73 -6.94
CA ALA A 288 -0.62 5.63 -5.98
C ALA A 288 -1.86 5.70 -5.08
N ARG A 289 -2.19 6.89 -4.53
CA ARG A 289 -3.41 7.13 -3.74
C ARG A 289 -4.68 6.80 -4.52
N GLU A 290 -4.80 7.28 -5.76
CA GLU A 290 -5.97 7.02 -6.63
C GLU A 290 -6.25 5.53 -6.79
N LEU A 291 -5.20 4.73 -7.00
CA LEU A 291 -5.30 3.27 -7.16
C LEU A 291 -5.61 2.55 -5.83
N LEU A 292 -5.01 2.98 -4.72
CA LEU A 292 -5.10 2.30 -3.43
C LEU A 292 -6.39 2.59 -2.66
N GLN A 293 -6.97 3.79 -2.79
CA GLN A 293 -8.17 4.17 -2.05
C GLN A 293 -9.35 3.21 -2.26
N PRO A 294 -9.73 2.84 -3.51
CA PRO A 294 -10.81 1.87 -3.72
C PRO A 294 -10.47 0.49 -3.15
N MET A 295 -9.20 0.07 -3.27
CA MET A 295 -8.74 -1.22 -2.75
C MET A 295 -8.82 -1.29 -1.23
N ALA A 296 -8.38 -0.24 -0.53
CA ALA A 296 -8.44 -0.17 0.92
C ALA A 296 -9.89 -0.14 1.46
N ARG A 297 -10.85 0.40 0.69
CA ARG A 297 -12.28 0.35 1.03
C ARG A 297 -12.87 -1.05 0.85
N SER A 298 -12.54 -1.73 -0.24
CA SER A 298 -13.06 -3.08 -0.53
C SER A 298 -12.38 -4.18 0.31
N LEU A 299 -11.14 -3.97 0.70
CA LEU A 299 -10.32 -4.91 1.48
C LEU A 299 -9.77 -4.24 2.75
N PRO A 300 -10.66 -3.85 3.71
CA PRO A 300 -10.30 -2.98 4.83
C PRO A 300 -9.37 -3.62 5.87
N ASN A 301 -9.04 -4.90 5.73
CA ASN A 301 -8.13 -5.63 6.62
C ASN A 301 -6.91 -6.22 5.87
N HIS A 302 -6.70 -5.84 4.60
CA HIS A 302 -5.58 -6.36 3.85
C HIS A 302 -4.29 -5.59 4.18
N VAL A 303 -3.41 -6.23 4.94
CA VAL A 303 -2.17 -5.65 5.50
C VAL A 303 -1.30 -4.95 4.45
N GLY A 304 -1.05 -5.60 3.30
CA GLY A 304 -0.20 -5.03 2.24
C GLY A 304 -0.78 -3.77 1.61
N ILE A 305 -2.10 -3.76 1.33
CA ILE A 305 -2.79 -2.59 0.76
C ILE A 305 -2.78 -1.43 1.75
N LEU A 306 -3.14 -1.69 3.01
CA LEU A 306 -3.15 -0.67 4.06
C LEU A 306 -1.76 -0.09 4.34
N HIS A 307 -0.72 -0.94 4.31
CA HIS A 307 0.65 -0.47 4.49
C HIS A 307 1.09 0.47 3.35
N LEU A 308 0.89 0.05 2.09
CA LEU A 308 1.26 0.87 0.94
C LEU A 308 0.43 2.16 0.87
N ALA A 309 -0.86 2.10 1.20
CA ALA A 309 -1.73 3.27 1.29
C ALA A 309 -1.27 4.22 2.39
N GLY A 310 -1.01 3.71 3.60
CA GLY A 310 -0.51 4.53 4.71
C GLY A 310 0.85 5.16 4.42
N ALA A 311 1.76 4.42 3.78
CA ALA A 311 3.04 4.97 3.32
C ALA A 311 2.84 6.06 2.24
N THR A 312 1.87 5.88 1.35
CA THR A 312 1.51 6.88 0.33
C THR A 312 0.98 8.15 0.97
N GLU A 313 0.06 8.03 1.95
CA GLU A 313 -0.48 9.18 2.68
C GLU A 313 0.62 9.92 3.46
N TYR A 314 1.55 9.19 4.07
CA TYR A 314 2.73 9.78 4.72
C TYR A 314 3.57 10.62 3.75
N ARG A 315 3.85 10.08 2.55
CA ARG A 315 4.63 10.80 1.52
C ARG A 315 3.90 12.02 0.96
N LEU A 316 2.57 12.03 0.99
CA LEU A 316 1.72 13.17 0.61
C LEU A 316 1.50 14.19 1.74
N GLY A 317 2.08 13.95 2.92
CA GLY A 317 1.90 14.83 4.07
C GLY A 317 0.57 14.66 4.81
N ALA A 318 -0.25 13.69 4.44
CA ALA A 318 -1.54 13.40 5.06
C ALA A 318 -1.36 12.53 6.32
N MET A 319 -0.79 13.14 7.39
CA MET A 319 -0.29 12.41 8.57
C MET A 319 -1.36 11.62 9.30
N VAL A 320 -2.59 12.14 9.41
CA VAL A 320 -3.68 11.47 10.15
C VAL A 320 -4.18 10.23 9.41
N GLN A 321 -4.31 10.32 8.08
CA GLN A 321 -4.68 9.17 7.24
C GLN A 321 -3.59 8.10 7.29
N ALA A 322 -2.32 8.52 7.22
CA ALA A 322 -1.16 7.64 7.37
C ALA A 322 -1.17 6.92 8.73
N GLU A 323 -1.35 7.65 9.83
CA GLU A 323 -1.46 7.10 11.18
C GLU A 323 -2.57 6.06 11.27
N THR A 324 -3.79 6.41 10.83
CA THR A 324 -4.96 5.53 10.88
C THR A 324 -4.71 4.19 10.17
N MET A 325 -4.19 4.25 8.94
CA MET A 325 -3.94 3.04 8.14
C MET A 325 -2.79 2.21 8.72
N LEU A 326 -1.67 2.85 9.10
CA LEU A 326 -0.50 2.15 9.61
C LEU A 326 -0.73 1.58 11.01
N ALA A 327 -1.46 2.28 11.89
CA ALA A 327 -1.85 1.76 13.21
C ALA A 327 -2.71 0.49 13.05
N LYS A 328 -3.63 0.49 12.09
CA LYS A 328 -4.42 -0.71 11.77
C LYS A 328 -3.55 -1.86 11.26
N VAL A 329 -2.54 -1.58 10.42
CA VAL A 329 -1.57 -2.60 9.99
C VAL A 329 -0.83 -3.18 11.18
N VAL A 330 -0.35 -2.35 12.11
CA VAL A 330 0.35 -2.80 13.33
C VAL A 330 -0.56 -3.63 14.23
N GLN A 331 -1.86 -3.32 14.28
CA GLN A 331 -2.85 -4.13 15.01
C GLN A 331 -3.07 -5.50 14.36
N LEU A 332 -3.21 -5.55 13.02
CA LEU A 332 -3.47 -6.79 12.27
C LEU A 332 -2.23 -7.68 12.15
N ALA A 333 -1.06 -7.08 12.07
CA ALA A 333 0.23 -7.76 11.90
C ALA A 333 1.29 -7.14 12.85
N PRO A 334 1.28 -7.48 14.15
CA PRO A 334 2.16 -6.87 15.14
C PRO A 334 3.66 -7.00 14.84
N GLY A 335 4.07 -8.06 14.13
CA GLY A 335 5.45 -8.30 13.71
C GLY A 335 5.87 -7.54 12.44
N PHE A 336 4.99 -6.75 11.80
CA PHE A 336 5.33 -6.10 10.54
C PHE A 336 6.23 -4.85 10.77
N ALA A 337 7.54 -5.08 10.81
CA ALA A 337 8.54 -4.06 11.12
C ALA A 337 8.47 -2.82 10.21
N ALA A 338 8.25 -3.00 8.90
CA ALA A 338 8.17 -1.88 7.96
C ALA A 338 7.00 -0.92 8.30
N ALA A 339 5.83 -1.45 8.68
CA ALA A 339 4.70 -0.61 9.08
C ALA A 339 5.00 0.15 10.38
N ARG A 340 5.63 -0.50 11.36
CA ARG A 340 6.04 0.15 12.62
C ARG A 340 7.04 1.28 12.37
N ARG A 341 8.02 1.08 11.48
CA ARG A 341 8.97 2.13 11.10
C ARG A 341 8.26 3.33 10.46
N THR A 342 7.40 3.08 9.47
CA THR A 342 6.67 4.17 8.81
C THR A 342 5.75 4.90 9.80
N LEU A 343 5.07 4.18 10.71
CA LEU A 343 4.24 4.79 11.74
C LEU A 343 5.07 5.62 12.73
N ALA A 344 6.27 5.14 13.10
CA ALA A 344 7.19 5.92 13.93
C ALA A 344 7.64 7.22 13.24
N GLN A 345 7.91 7.17 11.93
CA GLN A 345 8.22 8.37 11.14
C GLN A 345 7.05 9.37 11.13
N VAL A 346 5.80 8.88 11.01
CA VAL A 346 4.60 9.71 11.13
C VAL A 346 4.56 10.39 12.50
N TYR A 347 4.75 9.64 13.60
CA TYR A 347 4.74 10.20 14.95
C TYR A 347 5.86 11.21 15.19
N LEU A 348 7.07 10.97 14.66
CA LEU A 348 8.17 11.92 14.76
C LEU A 348 7.87 13.23 14.01
N GLN A 349 7.25 13.16 12.82
CA GLN A 349 6.81 14.36 12.11
C GLN A 349 5.70 15.13 12.85
N GLN A 350 4.80 14.42 13.50
CA GLN A 350 3.75 15.00 14.34
C GLN A 350 4.28 15.50 15.71
N ARG A 351 5.60 15.45 15.95
CA ARG A 351 6.22 15.77 17.24
C ARG A 351 5.68 14.95 18.42
N GLN A 352 5.37 13.68 18.18
CA GLN A 352 4.89 12.71 19.18
C GLN A 352 5.95 11.63 19.46
N PRO A 353 7.13 11.96 19.98
CA PRO A 353 8.26 11.04 20.10
C PRO A 353 7.96 9.85 21.04
N SER A 354 7.17 10.04 22.10
CA SER A 354 6.79 8.95 23.01
C SER A 354 5.97 7.85 22.30
N LYS A 355 5.08 8.24 21.36
CA LYS A 355 4.35 7.25 20.54
C LYS A 355 5.30 6.55 19.56
N ALA A 356 6.27 7.27 19.01
CA ALA A 356 7.29 6.66 18.14
C ALA A 356 8.11 5.60 18.90
N GLN A 357 8.55 5.87 20.12
CA GLN A 357 9.21 4.89 20.97
C GLN A 357 8.32 3.66 21.22
N SER A 358 7.06 3.89 21.61
CA SER A 358 6.11 2.81 21.93
C SER A 358 5.88 1.87 20.75
N VAL A 359 5.76 2.40 19.53
CA VAL A 359 5.54 1.57 18.34
C VAL A 359 6.79 0.82 17.89
N LEU A 360 7.99 1.33 18.16
CA LEU A 360 9.27 0.71 17.80
C LEU A 360 9.72 -0.36 18.79
N LYS A 361 9.41 -0.18 20.09
CA LYS A 361 9.90 -1.06 21.17
C LYS A 361 9.71 -2.55 20.88
N PRO A 362 8.53 -3.04 20.42
CA PRO A 362 8.33 -4.47 20.20
C PRO A 362 9.24 -5.09 19.14
N ILE A 363 9.67 -4.34 18.12
CA ILE A 363 10.60 -4.87 17.10
C ILE A 363 12.06 -4.79 17.53
N LEU A 364 12.39 -3.87 18.44
CA LEU A 364 13.75 -3.72 18.98
C LEU A 364 14.08 -4.76 20.06
N GLU A 365 13.06 -5.42 20.61
CA GLU A 365 13.19 -6.53 21.58
C GLU A 365 13.26 -7.91 20.89
N THR A 366 13.31 -7.95 19.55
CA THR A 366 13.38 -9.18 18.76
C THR A 366 14.59 -9.18 17.83
N ASP A 367 14.89 -10.33 17.21
CA ASP A 367 15.91 -10.45 16.16
C ASP A 367 15.59 -9.64 14.88
N MET A 368 14.41 -9.01 14.82
CA MET A 368 14.00 -8.13 13.72
C MET A 368 14.49 -6.69 13.88
N ALA A 369 15.27 -6.41 14.92
CA ALA A 369 15.86 -5.11 15.17
C ALA A 369 16.88 -4.75 14.07
N ASP A 370 16.62 -3.70 13.32
CA ASP A 370 17.49 -3.23 12.25
C ASP A 370 18.02 -1.80 12.51
N ALA A 371 19.00 -1.41 11.73
CA ALA A 371 19.62 -0.09 11.88
C ALA A 371 18.65 1.08 11.73
N GLU A 372 17.61 0.94 10.88
CA GLU A 372 16.63 2.00 10.67
C GLU A 372 15.71 2.14 11.88
N SER A 373 15.20 1.03 12.43
CA SER A 373 14.39 1.01 13.64
C SER A 373 15.15 1.59 14.84
N MET A 374 16.43 1.24 15.00
CA MET A 374 17.31 1.81 16.03
C MET A 374 17.54 3.30 15.83
N SER A 375 17.76 3.75 14.60
CA SER A 375 17.93 5.17 14.28
C SER A 375 16.69 5.98 14.57
N LEU A 376 15.49 5.46 14.27
CA LEU A 376 14.21 6.10 14.60
C LEU A 376 13.97 6.17 16.11
N MET A 377 14.30 5.12 16.86
CA MET A 377 14.28 5.13 18.32
C MET A 377 15.22 6.20 18.89
N ALA A 378 16.44 6.27 18.36
CA ALA A 378 17.42 7.29 18.77
C ALA A 378 16.88 8.71 18.49
N GLN A 379 16.27 8.95 17.34
CA GLN A 379 15.65 10.25 17.02
C GLN A 379 14.50 10.59 17.98
N ALA A 380 13.66 9.60 18.32
CA ALA A 380 12.58 9.79 19.29
C ALA A 380 13.14 10.16 20.68
N SER A 381 14.17 9.43 21.13
CA SER A 381 14.85 9.70 22.41
C SER A 381 15.52 11.08 22.42
N ALA A 382 16.16 11.47 21.32
CA ALA A 382 16.77 12.81 21.20
C ALA A 382 15.72 13.94 21.30
N MET A 383 14.54 13.75 20.70
CA MET A 383 13.43 14.71 20.77
C MET A 383 12.85 14.83 22.18
N LEU A 384 12.96 13.79 23.03
CA LEU A 384 12.59 13.78 24.44
C LEU A 384 13.69 14.33 25.38
N GLY A 385 14.86 14.66 24.82
CA GLY A 385 16.02 15.08 25.63
C GLY A 385 16.78 13.91 26.26
N GLU A 386 16.45 12.68 25.94
CA GLU A 386 17.10 11.45 26.41
C GLU A 386 18.41 11.20 25.63
N THR A 387 19.35 12.15 25.71
CA THR A 387 20.53 12.18 24.83
C THR A 387 21.42 10.94 24.96
N LYS A 388 21.53 10.35 26.16
CA LYS A 388 22.32 9.12 26.39
C LYS A 388 21.68 7.93 25.68
N THR A 389 20.38 7.72 25.86
CA THR A 389 19.61 6.67 25.17
C THR A 389 19.68 6.83 23.66
N ALA A 390 19.59 8.06 23.18
CA ALA A 390 19.73 8.37 21.76
C ALA A 390 21.11 7.95 21.23
N ASP A 391 22.20 8.28 21.96
CA ASP A 391 23.58 7.93 21.53
C ASP A 391 23.79 6.41 21.53
N GLU A 392 23.25 5.68 22.51
CA GLU A 392 23.30 4.22 22.55
C GLU A 392 22.64 3.58 21.32
N TYR A 393 21.43 4.03 20.95
CA TYR A 393 20.72 3.50 19.79
C TYR A 393 21.37 3.93 18.47
N PHE A 394 21.87 5.16 18.34
CA PHE A 394 22.66 5.57 17.18
C PHE A 394 23.93 4.72 17.04
N THR A 395 24.62 4.44 18.14
CA THR A 395 25.82 3.60 18.14
C THR A 395 25.50 2.17 17.68
N LYS A 396 24.41 1.58 18.16
CA LYS A 396 23.93 0.26 17.69
C LYS A 396 23.58 0.29 16.20
N ALA A 397 22.87 1.32 15.75
CA ALA A 397 22.51 1.48 14.34
C ALA A 397 23.76 1.61 13.43
N SER A 398 24.74 2.41 13.86
CA SER A 398 26.01 2.61 13.13
C SER A 398 26.88 1.36 13.07
N ARG A 399 26.79 0.47 14.08
CA ARG A 399 27.50 -0.84 14.02
C ARG A 399 26.92 -1.76 12.95
N ILE A 400 25.59 -1.72 12.73
CA ILE A 400 24.93 -2.53 11.71
C ILE A 400 25.16 -1.94 10.32
N LYS A 401 25.11 -0.60 10.19
CA LYS A 401 25.32 0.13 8.93
C LYS A 401 26.34 1.25 9.11
N PRO A 402 27.63 0.92 9.15
CA PRO A 402 28.69 1.89 9.44
C PRO A 402 28.81 2.99 8.36
N ASP A 403 28.42 2.70 7.13
CA ASP A 403 28.52 3.63 6.01
C ASP A 403 27.21 4.42 5.74
N ASP A 404 26.15 4.23 6.55
CA ASP A 404 24.92 5.01 6.39
C ASP A 404 25.12 6.45 6.90
N LYS A 405 25.32 7.34 5.96
CA LYS A 405 25.56 8.77 6.22
C LYS A 405 24.42 9.44 7.00
N ARG A 406 23.18 9.00 6.81
CA ARG A 406 22.01 9.57 7.52
C ARG A 406 22.08 9.26 9.00
N ILE A 407 22.41 8.01 9.36
CA ILE A 407 22.56 7.56 10.75
C ILE A 407 23.72 8.32 11.40
N ARG A 408 24.87 8.36 10.75
CA ARG A 408 26.06 9.06 11.25
C ARG A 408 25.84 10.56 11.41
N THR A 409 25.15 11.20 10.47
CA THR A 409 24.79 12.62 10.57
C THR A 409 23.87 12.88 11.76
N ALA A 410 22.82 12.05 11.94
CA ALA A 410 21.89 12.17 13.06
C ALA A 410 22.61 11.93 14.41
N GLN A 411 23.52 10.95 14.48
CA GLN A 411 24.35 10.71 15.66
C GLN A 411 25.23 11.92 16.00
N ALA A 412 25.93 12.47 15.01
CA ALA A 412 26.76 13.65 15.22
C ALA A 412 25.94 14.85 15.71
N LEU A 413 24.75 15.09 15.15
CA LEU A 413 23.86 16.14 15.62
C LEU A 413 23.38 15.92 17.07
N ASN A 414 23.11 14.67 17.47
CA ASN A 414 22.80 14.33 18.87
C ASN A 414 24.00 14.59 19.79
N GLN A 415 25.21 14.21 19.38
CA GLN A 415 26.43 14.48 20.13
C GLN A 415 26.72 15.97 20.30
N ILE A 416 26.45 16.80 19.29
CA ILE A 416 26.50 18.25 19.41
C ILE A 416 25.50 18.75 20.45
N ALA A 417 24.29 18.25 20.45
CA ALA A 417 23.25 18.63 21.41
C ALA A 417 23.57 18.17 22.84
N SER A 418 24.30 17.06 23.01
CA SER A 418 24.70 16.53 24.32
C SER A 418 26.00 17.13 24.87
N GLY A 419 26.63 18.08 24.17
CA GLY A 419 27.85 18.78 24.61
C GLY A 419 29.15 18.26 24.01
N ASN A 420 29.16 17.14 23.28
CA ASN A 420 30.33 16.56 22.63
C ASN A 420 30.53 17.14 21.21
N ALA A 421 30.48 18.47 21.10
CA ALA A 421 30.38 19.13 19.82
C ALA A 421 31.62 19.10 18.95
N GLU A 422 32.83 19.19 19.53
CA GLU A 422 34.06 19.29 18.74
C GLU A 422 34.31 18.03 17.90
N VAL A 423 34.25 16.86 18.53
CA VAL A 423 34.44 15.58 17.86
C VAL A 423 33.37 15.37 16.78
N ALA A 424 32.10 15.67 17.11
CA ALA A 424 30.99 15.50 16.20
C ALA A 424 31.05 16.47 14.99
N LEU A 425 31.51 17.71 15.19
CA LEU A 425 31.71 18.67 14.09
C LEU A 425 32.85 18.21 13.17
N THR A 426 33.98 17.73 13.72
CA THR A 426 35.08 17.16 12.93
C THR A 426 34.59 15.96 12.10
N GLN A 427 33.74 15.10 12.68
CA GLN A 427 33.15 13.99 11.92
C GLN A 427 32.23 14.48 10.79
N LEU A 428 31.38 15.48 11.03
CA LEU A 428 30.52 16.07 10.00
C LEU A 428 31.37 16.75 8.90
N GLU A 429 32.46 17.45 9.25
CA GLU A 429 33.36 18.05 8.27
C GLU A 429 34.01 16.99 7.37
N SER A 430 34.53 15.89 7.97
CA SER A 430 35.08 14.78 7.22
C SER A 430 34.04 14.12 6.29
N MET A 431 32.85 13.88 6.80
CA MET A 431 31.76 13.30 6.02
C MET A 431 31.31 14.23 4.89
N ALA A 432 31.20 15.53 5.14
CA ALA A 432 30.88 16.52 4.13
C ALA A 432 31.94 16.55 3.04
N ALA A 433 33.23 16.53 3.39
CA ALA A 433 34.32 16.53 2.42
C ALA A 433 34.30 15.30 1.50
N ALA A 434 33.91 14.13 2.02
CA ALA A 434 33.86 12.87 1.27
C ALA A 434 32.52 12.67 0.51
N ASP A 435 31.48 13.47 0.78
CA ASP A 435 30.14 13.31 0.20
C ASP A 435 29.95 14.24 -0.99
N GLN A 436 29.40 13.70 -2.09
CA GLN A 436 28.98 14.50 -3.23
C GLN A 436 27.55 15.08 -3.04
N GLY A 437 26.79 14.53 -2.10
CA GLY A 437 25.49 15.06 -1.70
C GLY A 437 25.62 16.30 -0.81
N THR A 438 24.52 16.96 -0.52
CA THR A 438 24.47 18.22 0.22
C THR A 438 23.82 18.13 1.61
N ALA A 439 23.29 16.95 1.96
CA ALA A 439 22.59 16.76 3.23
C ALA A 439 23.50 16.93 4.44
N VAL A 440 24.72 16.40 4.36
CA VAL A 440 25.73 16.53 5.43
C VAL A 440 26.22 17.98 5.53
N ASP A 441 26.45 18.64 4.39
CA ASP A 441 26.85 20.06 4.36
C ASP A 441 25.79 20.93 5.04
N MET A 442 24.50 20.74 4.73
CA MET A 442 23.41 21.49 5.38
C MET A 442 23.34 21.23 6.89
N ALA A 443 23.59 20.00 7.34
CA ALA A 443 23.66 19.68 8.75
C ALA A 443 24.81 20.40 9.44
N LEU A 444 26.00 20.36 8.84
CA LEU A 444 27.22 21.05 9.33
C LEU A 444 27.02 22.58 9.40
N ILE A 445 26.52 23.20 8.31
CA ILE A 445 26.23 24.64 8.25
C ILE A 445 25.22 25.02 9.34
N SER A 446 24.14 24.23 9.48
CA SER A 446 23.11 24.49 10.49
C SER A 446 23.65 24.34 11.92
N ALA A 447 24.57 23.39 12.16
CA ALA A 447 25.22 23.21 13.44
C ALA A 447 26.11 24.41 13.80
N HIS A 448 26.96 24.88 12.89
CA HIS A 448 27.78 26.07 13.10
C HIS A 448 26.94 27.34 13.31
N LEU A 449 25.88 27.56 12.53
CA LEU A 449 24.99 28.71 12.70
C LEU A 449 24.31 28.72 14.07
N ARG A 450 23.80 27.56 14.54
CA ARG A 450 23.19 27.44 15.89
C ARG A 450 24.17 27.73 17.03
N ARG A 451 25.46 27.41 16.81
CA ARG A 451 26.53 27.69 17.76
C ARG A 451 27.12 29.07 17.65
N ASN A 452 26.57 29.90 16.75
CA ASN A 452 27.09 31.24 16.42
C ASN A 452 28.54 31.24 15.91
N GLU A 453 29.01 30.14 15.32
CA GLU A 453 30.34 29.97 14.71
C GLU A 453 30.29 30.40 13.23
N ILE A 454 30.02 31.70 13.00
CA ILE A 454 29.62 32.20 11.67
C ILE A 454 30.71 32.02 10.62
N ASP A 455 31.98 32.23 10.97
CA ASP A 455 33.08 32.08 10.01
C ASP A 455 33.29 30.62 9.58
N LYS A 456 33.03 29.66 10.48
CA LYS A 456 33.05 28.23 10.14
C LYS A 456 31.84 27.87 9.27
N ALA A 457 30.66 28.44 9.56
CA ALA A 457 29.47 28.26 8.71
C ALA A 457 29.73 28.78 7.29
N LEU A 458 30.35 29.96 7.14
CA LEU A 458 30.70 30.52 5.83
C LEU A 458 31.68 29.62 5.06
N LYS A 459 32.72 29.05 5.73
CA LYS A 459 33.63 28.07 5.10
C LYS A 459 32.89 26.80 4.63
N ALA A 460 31.95 26.30 5.44
CA ALA A 460 31.15 25.14 5.05
C ALA A 460 30.22 25.48 3.86
N ILE A 461 29.68 26.70 3.80
CA ILE A 461 28.91 27.18 2.65
C ILE A 461 29.77 27.30 1.40
N ASP A 462 31.03 27.76 1.51
CA ASP A 462 31.98 27.78 0.39
C ASP A 462 32.23 26.38 -0.19
N ALA A 463 32.33 25.37 0.68
CA ALA A 463 32.47 23.97 0.25
C ALA A 463 31.19 23.45 -0.41
N PHE A 464 30.02 23.80 0.11
CA PHE A 464 28.75 23.45 -0.48
C PHE A 464 28.58 24.09 -1.88
N GLU A 465 28.91 25.37 -2.05
CA GLU A 465 28.84 26.07 -3.34
C GLU A 465 29.74 25.45 -4.41
N LYS A 466 30.93 24.95 -4.03
CA LYS A 466 31.80 24.24 -4.96
C LYS A 466 31.18 22.95 -5.49
N LYS A 467 30.37 22.26 -4.68
CA LYS A 467 29.67 21.04 -5.10
C LYS A 467 28.45 21.35 -5.96
N GLN A 468 27.75 22.42 -5.66
CA GLN A 468 26.53 22.85 -6.36
C GLN A 468 26.55 24.37 -6.61
N PRO A 469 27.28 24.83 -7.63
CA PRO A 469 27.45 26.27 -7.93
C PRO A 469 26.13 27.01 -8.21
N ASP A 470 25.18 26.32 -8.82
CA ASP A 470 23.89 26.89 -9.24
C ASP A 470 22.79 26.74 -8.19
N SER A 471 23.11 26.24 -7.00
CA SER A 471 22.11 26.07 -5.94
C SER A 471 21.68 27.41 -5.34
N PRO A 472 20.39 27.77 -5.36
CA PRO A 472 19.90 28.95 -4.67
C PRO A 472 19.97 28.79 -3.15
N VAL A 473 20.00 27.55 -2.66
CA VAL A 473 20.05 27.22 -1.23
C VAL A 473 21.34 27.69 -0.59
N SER A 474 22.49 27.41 -1.22
CA SER A 474 23.79 27.84 -0.69
C SER A 474 23.90 29.35 -0.57
N ALA A 475 23.48 30.09 -1.61
CA ALA A 475 23.47 31.55 -1.61
C ALA A 475 22.53 32.11 -0.52
N ASN A 476 21.36 31.49 -0.33
CA ASN A 476 20.43 31.87 0.75
C ASN A 476 21.03 31.60 2.15
N LEU A 477 21.70 30.47 2.35
CA LEU A 477 22.40 30.17 3.61
C LEU A 477 23.52 31.18 3.87
N ARG A 478 24.26 31.57 2.84
CA ARG A 478 25.28 32.64 2.92
C ARG A 478 24.66 33.95 3.38
N GLY A 479 23.54 34.37 2.79
CA GLY A 479 22.82 35.56 3.20
C GLY A 479 22.41 35.52 4.68
N ARG A 480 21.89 34.36 5.13
CA ARG A 480 21.56 34.17 6.56
C ARG A 480 22.78 34.21 7.48
N ALA A 481 23.89 33.63 7.09
CA ALA A 481 25.13 33.68 7.84
C ALA A 481 25.68 35.12 7.95
N LEU A 482 25.62 35.88 6.85
CA LEU A 482 26.05 37.30 6.84
C LEU A 482 25.12 38.19 7.67
N LEU A 483 23.81 37.94 7.71
CA LEU A 483 22.90 38.61 8.66
C LEU A 483 23.31 38.33 10.12
N ALA A 484 23.62 37.10 10.45
CA ALA A 484 24.11 36.74 11.78
C ALA A 484 25.46 37.40 12.09
N LYS A 485 26.30 37.62 11.06
CA LYS A 485 27.56 38.39 11.16
C LYS A 485 27.36 39.91 11.24
N LYS A 486 26.10 40.40 11.20
CA LYS A 486 25.73 41.83 11.16
C LYS A 486 26.23 42.56 9.88
N ASP A 487 26.29 41.84 8.77
CA ASP A 487 26.60 42.38 7.45
C ASP A 487 25.34 42.30 6.54
N PRO A 488 24.41 43.28 6.66
CA PRO A 488 23.19 43.30 5.85
C PRO A 488 23.47 43.59 4.37
N ALA A 489 24.54 44.31 4.05
CA ALA A 489 24.89 44.58 2.66
C ALA A 489 25.40 43.34 1.94
N GLY A 490 26.28 42.58 2.56
CA GLY A 490 26.72 41.27 2.05
C GLY A 490 25.58 40.28 1.98
N ALA A 491 24.68 40.25 2.98
CA ALA A 491 23.51 39.39 3.00
C ALA A 491 22.56 39.68 1.82
N ARG A 492 22.29 40.97 1.53
CA ARG A 492 21.46 41.41 0.39
C ARG A 492 22.03 40.85 -0.93
N LYS A 493 23.33 41.01 -1.18
CA LYS A 493 23.99 40.47 -2.37
C LYS A 493 23.83 38.94 -2.48
N ALA A 494 23.98 38.24 -1.36
CA ALA A 494 23.84 36.77 -1.35
C ALA A 494 22.40 36.32 -1.63
N PHE A 495 21.38 37.00 -1.08
CA PHE A 495 19.98 36.71 -1.40
C PHE A 495 19.62 37.08 -2.84
N GLU A 496 20.16 38.14 -3.39
CA GLU A 496 20.02 38.51 -4.80
C GLU A 496 20.62 37.44 -5.72
N GLN A 497 21.79 36.87 -5.36
CA GLN A 497 22.35 35.73 -6.07
C GLN A 497 21.44 34.49 -6.00
N ALA A 498 20.80 34.24 -4.86
CA ALA A 498 19.84 33.13 -4.75
C ALA A 498 18.64 33.30 -5.71
N ILE A 499 18.09 34.52 -5.80
CA ILE A 499 17.02 34.85 -6.74
C ILE A 499 17.48 34.80 -8.19
N ALA A 500 18.72 35.21 -8.49
CA ALA A 500 19.28 35.12 -9.84
C ALA A 500 19.42 33.65 -10.30
N ARG A 501 19.77 32.74 -9.38
CA ARG A 501 19.84 31.31 -9.65
C ARG A 501 18.46 30.66 -9.78
N ASP A 502 17.50 31.06 -8.95
CA ASP A 502 16.11 30.61 -9.01
C ASP A 502 15.13 31.76 -8.70
N PRO A 503 14.53 32.36 -9.72
CA PRO A 503 13.55 33.45 -9.56
C PRO A 503 12.30 33.08 -8.75
N LYS A 504 12.03 31.78 -8.55
CA LYS A 504 10.90 31.28 -7.76
C LYS A 504 11.24 31.06 -6.28
N PHE A 505 12.47 31.31 -5.87
CA PHE A 505 12.97 30.96 -4.54
C PHE A 505 12.46 31.93 -3.46
N VAL A 506 11.24 31.67 -2.97
CA VAL A 506 10.50 32.53 -2.01
C VAL A 506 11.30 32.85 -0.75
N ALA A 507 12.14 31.92 -0.26
CA ALA A 507 12.88 32.13 0.98
C ALA A 507 13.86 33.32 0.88
N ALA A 508 14.56 33.47 -0.25
CA ALA A 508 15.44 34.63 -0.48
C ALA A 508 14.65 35.91 -0.77
N ALA A 509 13.52 35.79 -1.51
CA ALA A 509 12.63 36.95 -1.72
C ALA A 509 12.08 37.47 -0.39
N GLY A 510 11.69 36.58 0.53
CA GLY A 510 11.24 36.96 1.87
C GLY A 510 12.33 37.63 2.73
N ALA A 511 13.58 37.12 2.63
CA ALA A 511 14.71 37.74 3.33
C ALA A 511 15.04 39.14 2.78
N LEU A 512 15.01 39.29 1.45
CA LEU A 512 15.19 40.63 0.81
C LEU A 512 14.05 41.57 1.18
N ALA A 513 12.81 41.11 1.16
CA ALA A 513 11.66 41.92 1.55
C ALA A 513 11.76 42.40 3.03
N ALA A 514 12.26 41.51 3.91
CA ALA A 514 12.51 41.90 5.31
C ALA A 514 13.57 43.00 5.41
N LEU A 515 14.66 42.93 4.65
CA LEU A 515 15.68 43.98 4.57
C LEU A 515 15.11 45.28 3.97
N ASP A 516 14.31 45.19 2.90
CA ASP A 516 13.67 46.33 2.28
C ASP A 516 12.72 47.06 3.26
N LEU A 517 11.97 46.29 4.09
CA LEU A 517 11.13 46.86 5.16
C LEU A 517 11.95 47.55 6.27
N MET A 518 13.11 46.99 6.63
CA MET A 518 14.03 47.61 7.59
C MET A 518 14.56 48.96 7.04
N ASP A 519 14.80 49.02 5.73
CA ASP A 519 15.21 50.24 5.02
C ASP A 519 14.03 51.18 4.71
N LYS A 520 12.83 50.89 5.25
CA LYS A 520 11.58 51.66 5.03
C LYS A 520 11.16 51.74 3.56
N GLN A 521 11.38 50.69 2.81
CA GLN A 521 11.04 50.55 1.38
C GLN A 521 9.95 49.48 1.16
N PRO A 522 8.70 49.73 1.57
CA PRO A 522 7.63 48.71 1.48
C PRO A 522 7.28 48.33 0.04
N ASP A 523 7.41 49.25 -0.93
CA ASP A 523 7.14 48.96 -2.34
C ASP A 523 8.21 48.03 -2.93
N ALA A 524 9.47 48.19 -2.54
CA ALA A 524 10.53 47.25 -2.91
C ALA A 524 10.26 45.85 -2.34
N ALA A 525 9.87 45.76 -1.07
CA ALA A 525 9.48 44.51 -0.43
C ALA A 525 8.33 43.80 -1.17
N ARG A 526 7.31 44.55 -1.61
CA ARG A 526 6.21 44.04 -2.44
C ARG A 526 6.73 43.51 -3.77
N GLY A 527 7.55 44.30 -4.46
CA GLY A 527 8.12 43.96 -5.76
C GLY A 527 8.92 42.62 -5.73
N ARG A 528 9.53 42.24 -4.57
CA ARG A 528 10.21 40.94 -4.44
C ARG A 528 9.26 39.77 -4.66
N PHE A 529 8.08 39.79 -4.07
CA PHE A 529 7.10 38.71 -4.19
C PHE A 529 6.34 38.76 -5.52
N GLU A 530 6.09 39.97 -6.06
CA GLU A 530 5.52 40.11 -7.40
C GLU A 530 6.45 39.55 -8.47
N ALA A 531 7.76 39.68 -8.31
CA ALA A 531 8.76 39.05 -9.19
C ALA A 531 8.71 37.51 -9.10
N VAL A 532 8.52 36.95 -7.89
CA VAL A 532 8.32 35.51 -7.72
C VAL A 532 7.05 35.05 -8.44
N LEU A 533 5.93 35.78 -8.30
CA LEU A 533 4.67 35.44 -8.98
C LEU A 533 4.75 35.60 -10.50
N LYS A 534 5.58 36.48 -11.02
CA LYS A 534 5.85 36.58 -12.45
C LYS A 534 6.54 35.30 -12.97
N ALA A 535 7.43 34.72 -12.18
CA ALA A 535 8.15 33.47 -12.52
C ALA A 535 7.33 32.19 -12.22
N ASP A 536 6.47 32.25 -11.20
CA ASP A 536 5.59 31.16 -10.75
C ASP A 536 4.22 31.73 -10.31
N PRO A 537 3.28 31.89 -11.25
CA PRO A 537 1.96 32.50 -10.97
C PRO A 537 1.10 31.73 -9.97
N LYS A 538 1.45 30.49 -9.62
CA LYS A 538 0.73 29.66 -8.63
C LYS A 538 1.45 29.56 -7.30
N ASN A 539 2.43 30.39 -7.02
CA ASN A 539 3.18 30.34 -5.77
C ASN A 539 2.35 30.85 -4.59
N ALA A 540 1.64 29.97 -3.92
CA ALA A 540 0.76 30.29 -2.80
C ALA A 540 1.50 31.01 -1.66
N ARG A 541 2.76 30.68 -1.38
CA ARG A 541 3.56 31.31 -0.32
C ARG A 541 3.91 32.78 -0.64
N ALA A 542 4.17 33.06 -1.90
CA ALA A 542 4.39 34.46 -2.33
C ALA A 542 3.09 35.28 -2.22
N MET A 543 1.92 34.69 -2.54
CA MET A 543 0.62 35.31 -2.36
C MET A 543 0.32 35.59 -0.88
N VAL A 544 0.59 34.62 0.01
CA VAL A 544 0.47 34.83 1.47
C VAL A 544 1.32 35.99 1.93
N ALA A 545 2.58 36.06 1.49
CA ALA A 545 3.49 37.15 1.85
C ALA A 545 3.01 38.50 1.36
N LEU A 546 2.44 38.58 0.16
CA LEU A 546 1.79 39.81 -0.35
C LEU A 546 0.57 40.19 0.49
N GLY A 547 -0.24 39.22 0.92
CA GLY A 547 -1.35 39.45 1.84
C GLY A 547 -0.89 40.02 3.18
N GLU A 548 0.21 39.52 3.74
CA GLU A 548 0.80 40.03 4.97
C GLU A 548 1.35 41.49 4.81
N LEU A 549 1.97 41.77 3.66
CA LEU A 549 2.42 43.13 3.35
C LEU A 549 1.24 44.09 3.18
N ALA A 550 0.18 43.69 2.51
CA ALA A 550 -1.04 44.47 2.36
C ALA A 550 -1.70 44.77 3.72
N MET A 551 -1.72 43.79 4.63
CA MET A 551 -2.19 44.00 6.01
C MET A 551 -1.37 45.09 6.75
N ARG A 552 -0.05 45.01 6.65
CA ARG A 552 0.84 46.00 7.27
C ARG A 552 0.64 47.40 6.69
N ALA A 553 0.28 47.48 5.42
CA ALA A 553 -0.05 48.73 4.74
C ALA A 553 -1.48 49.22 5.01
N GLY A 554 -2.29 48.52 5.80
CA GLY A 554 -3.68 48.86 6.10
C GLY A 554 -4.67 48.55 4.97
N SER A 555 -4.25 47.82 3.92
CA SER A 555 -5.07 47.51 2.75
C SER A 555 -5.79 46.15 2.95
N ALA A 556 -6.83 46.16 3.79
CA ALA A 556 -7.56 44.91 4.19
C ALA A 556 -8.14 44.14 2.99
N GLU A 557 -8.71 44.83 2.02
CA GLU A 557 -9.30 44.24 0.82
C GLU A 557 -8.24 43.51 -0.04
N GLN A 558 -7.10 44.16 -0.26
CA GLN A 558 -5.96 43.59 -0.99
C GLN A 558 -5.39 42.35 -0.26
N ALA A 559 -5.31 42.42 1.07
CA ALA A 559 -4.87 41.29 1.90
C ALA A 559 -5.81 40.09 1.75
N THR A 560 -7.13 40.36 1.89
CA THR A 560 -8.15 39.31 1.73
C THR A 560 -8.07 38.65 0.35
N LYS A 561 -7.92 39.45 -0.70
CA LYS A 561 -7.77 38.91 -2.07
C LYS A 561 -6.53 38.04 -2.17
N SER A 562 -5.37 38.50 -1.69
CA SER A 562 -4.12 37.74 -1.78
C SER A 562 -4.17 36.39 -1.02
N PHE A 563 -4.79 36.36 0.17
CA PHE A 563 -4.97 35.11 0.91
C PHE A 563 -5.95 34.15 0.24
N ASN A 564 -7.04 34.66 -0.37
CA ASN A 564 -7.97 33.84 -1.15
C ASN A 564 -7.30 33.24 -2.40
N ASP A 565 -6.52 34.07 -3.12
CA ASP A 565 -5.75 33.64 -4.28
C ASP A 565 -4.73 32.53 -3.88
N ALA A 566 -4.09 32.68 -2.71
CA ALA A 566 -3.18 31.67 -2.16
C ALA A 566 -3.90 30.34 -1.88
N VAL A 567 -5.08 30.36 -1.26
CA VAL A 567 -5.88 29.16 -1.01
C VAL A 567 -6.35 28.52 -2.32
N ALA A 568 -6.68 29.32 -3.34
CA ALA A 568 -7.04 28.81 -4.66
C ALA A 568 -5.84 28.21 -5.40
N ALA A 569 -4.64 28.76 -5.23
CA ALA A 569 -3.41 28.28 -5.86
C ALA A 569 -2.91 26.96 -5.24
N ASP A 570 -3.01 26.81 -3.92
CA ASP A 570 -2.68 25.56 -3.20
C ASP A 570 -3.75 25.22 -2.16
N PRO A 571 -4.84 24.58 -2.58
CA PRO A 571 -5.93 24.18 -1.69
C PRO A 571 -5.53 23.11 -0.66
N ALA A 572 -4.40 22.45 -0.85
CA ALA A 572 -3.92 21.36 0.00
C ALA A 572 -2.89 21.81 1.06
N ASP A 573 -2.45 23.07 1.03
CA ASP A 573 -1.53 23.62 2.05
C ASP A 573 -2.31 24.14 3.27
N ALA A 574 -2.16 23.43 4.40
CA ALA A 574 -2.81 23.81 5.66
C ALA A 574 -2.36 25.16 6.18
N ALA A 575 -1.08 25.54 5.98
CA ALA A 575 -0.54 26.82 6.43
C ALA A 575 -1.15 27.99 5.65
N VAL A 576 -1.40 27.83 4.36
CA VAL A 576 -2.06 28.82 3.52
C VAL A 576 -3.51 29.05 3.99
N ARG A 577 -4.25 27.97 4.29
CA ARG A 577 -5.61 28.06 4.86
C ARG A 577 -5.61 28.71 6.24
N ALA A 578 -4.64 28.33 7.07
CA ALA A 578 -4.45 28.92 8.40
C ALA A 578 -4.19 30.43 8.32
N ALA A 579 -3.39 30.87 7.36
CA ALA A 579 -3.09 32.29 7.14
C ALA A 579 -4.37 33.11 6.80
N LEU A 580 -5.28 32.55 5.98
CA LEU A 580 -6.57 33.20 5.68
C LEU A 580 -7.46 33.31 6.93
N ILE A 581 -7.53 32.26 7.75
CA ILE A 581 -8.28 32.29 9.02
C ILE A 581 -7.71 33.37 9.96
N ASP A 582 -6.38 33.35 10.14
CA ASP A 582 -5.71 34.35 10.99
C ASP A 582 -5.90 35.78 10.49
N HIS A 583 -5.95 35.96 9.18
CA HIS A 583 -6.25 37.23 8.58
C HIS A 583 -7.63 37.75 9.01
N HIS A 584 -8.70 36.96 8.85
CA HIS A 584 -10.05 37.33 9.24
C HIS A 584 -10.18 37.58 10.76
N LEU A 585 -9.51 36.80 11.59
CA LEU A 585 -9.46 37.02 13.05
C LEU A 585 -8.80 38.37 13.39
N ARG A 586 -7.71 38.72 12.73
CA ARG A 586 -7.03 40.04 12.92
C ARG A 586 -7.89 41.20 12.45
N GLN A 587 -8.70 41.02 11.42
CA GLN A 587 -9.66 41.99 10.94
C GLN A 587 -10.89 42.15 11.87
N ARG A 588 -10.97 41.35 12.95
CA ARG A 588 -12.11 41.30 13.86
C ARG A 588 -13.42 40.90 13.13
N ASP A 589 -13.30 40.06 12.08
CA ASP A 589 -14.42 39.48 11.38
C ASP A 589 -14.56 37.99 11.74
N PRO A 590 -15.19 37.68 12.89
CA PRO A 590 -15.34 36.29 13.35
C PRO A 590 -16.21 35.47 12.42
N LYS A 591 -17.15 36.08 11.69
CA LYS A 591 -18.02 35.36 10.75
C LYS A 591 -17.24 34.86 9.54
N ALA A 592 -16.44 35.74 8.89
CA ALA A 592 -15.60 35.33 7.79
C ALA A 592 -14.51 34.33 8.24
N ALA A 593 -13.95 34.51 9.43
CA ALA A 593 -13.01 33.56 10.02
C ALA A 593 -13.63 32.18 10.21
N LEU A 594 -14.88 32.11 10.69
CA LEU A 594 -15.60 30.86 10.89
C LEU A 594 -15.89 30.14 9.57
N VAL A 595 -16.31 30.87 8.53
CA VAL A 595 -16.52 30.32 7.18
C VAL A 595 -15.21 29.75 6.62
N ALA A 596 -14.12 30.51 6.74
CA ALA A 596 -12.80 30.08 6.29
C ALA A 596 -12.31 28.83 7.06
N ALA A 597 -12.50 28.80 8.38
CA ALA A 597 -12.11 27.68 9.23
C ALA A 597 -12.94 26.41 8.91
N GLN A 598 -14.25 26.55 8.75
CA GLN A 598 -15.11 25.45 8.36
C GLN A 598 -14.74 24.89 6.98
N ALA A 599 -14.48 25.78 6.00
CA ALA A 599 -14.01 25.37 4.67
C ALA A 599 -12.64 24.69 4.72
N ALA A 600 -11.75 25.14 5.60
CA ALA A 600 -10.44 24.54 5.80
C ALA A 600 -10.55 23.12 6.39
N VAL A 601 -11.36 22.93 7.45
CA VAL A 601 -11.57 21.62 8.09
C VAL A 601 -12.35 20.68 7.16
N ASN A 602 -13.34 21.16 6.40
CA ASN A 602 -14.05 20.35 5.42
C ASN A 602 -13.11 19.82 4.31
N ALA A 603 -12.17 20.65 3.86
CA ALA A 603 -11.18 20.24 2.85
C ALA A 603 -10.08 19.34 3.44
N MET A 604 -9.74 19.54 4.71
CA MET A 604 -8.63 18.86 5.41
C MET A 604 -9.08 18.43 6.82
N PRO A 605 -10.03 17.49 6.96
CA PRO A 605 -10.73 17.20 8.22
C PRO A 605 -9.83 16.62 9.32
N ASN A 606 -8.61 16.23 8.97
CA ASN A 606 -7.70 15.58 9.90
C ASN A 606 -6.41 16.39 10.15
N GLN A 607 -6.45 17.71 9.93
CA GLN A 607 -5.33 18.60 10.22
C GLN A 607 -5.51 19.24 11.60
N PRO A 608 -4.69 18.85 12.61
CA PRO A 608 -4.85 19.31 13.99
C PRO A 608 -4.81 20.85 14.10
N GLU A 609 -3.92 21.50 13.36
CA GLU A 609 -3.79 22.96 13.35
C GLU A 609 -5.07 23.64 12.86
N LEU A 610 -5.72 23.12 11.82
CA LEU A 610 -6.96 23.68 11.29
C LEU A 610 -8.15 23.44 12.22
N ILE A 611 -8.19 22.27 12.88
CA ILE A 611 -9.21 21.93 13.90
C ILE A 611 -9.07 22.86 15.11
N GLU A 612 -7.83 23.06 15.60
CA GLU A 612 -7.55 24.01 16.69
C GLU A 612 -7.98 25.44 16.31
N LYS A 613 -7.64 25.87 15.10
CA LYS A 613 -8.06 27.18 14.61
C LYS A 613 -9.57 27.31 14.47
N GLN A 614 -10.26 26.25 14.02
CA GLN A 614 -11.72 26.25 13.97
C GLN A 614 -12.33 26.38 15.36
N ALA A 615 -11.88 25.58 16.34
CA ALA A 615 -12.35 25.67 17.73
C ALA A 615 -12.12 27.07 18.31
N ARG A 616 -10.93 27.65 18.11
CA ARG A 616 -10.62 29.01 18.53
C ARG A 616 -11.52 30.04 17.86
N THR A 617 -11.80 29.87 16.57
CA THR A 617 -12.67 30.78 15.82
C THR A 617 -14.11 30.71 16.31
N GLN A 618 -14.63 29.49 16.63
CA GLN A 618 -15.95 29.29 17.24
C GLN A 618 -16.06 30.02 18.59
N MET A 619 -15.03 29.87 19.44
CA MET A 619 -15.00 30.59 20.73
C MET A 619 -15.06 32.10 20.53
N VAL A 620 -14.31 32.66 19.55
CA VAL A 620 -14.31 34.11 19.25
C VAL A 620 -15.64 34.56 18.65
N ALA A 621 -16.31 33.70 17.88
CA ALA A 621 -17.63 33.95 17.31
C ALA A 621 -18.79 33.80 18.29
N GLY A 622 -18.54 33.25 19.51
CA GLY A 622 -19.57 32.97 20.50
C GLY A 622 -20.44 31.77 20.20
N GLU A 623 -19.97 30.84 19.37
CA GLU A 623 -20.63 29.60 18.97
C GLU A 623 -20.04 28.41 19.76
N VAL A 624 -20.10 28.46 21.11
CA VAL A 624 -19.57 27.40 22.00
C VAL A 624 -20.73 26.56 22.54
#